data_e17675c044e6331fb5e500a2af378862
#
_entry.id   e17675c044e6331fb5e500a2af378862
#
_cell.length_a   1.000
_cell.length_b   1.000
_cell.length_c   1.000
_cell.angle_alpha   90.00
_cell.angle_beta   90.00
_cell.angle_gamma   90.00
#
_symmetry.space_group_name_H-M   'P 1'
#
loop_
_entity.id
_entity.type
_entity.pdbx_description
1 polymer ?
#
loop_
_entity_poly.entity_id
_entity_poly.type
_entity_poly.pdbx_seq_one_letter_code
_entity_poly.pdbx_strand_id
1 'polypeptide(L)'
;MEIRKRNGESVPFQQEKIFNAMKKAFDGQGREIGSRELNEILAAVLDNLAAAAPLTVERVQDEVERTLMERGYYEVAKAYILYREKRSAL
;
A
#
# COMPACT_ATOMS: atom_id res chain seq x y z
N MET A 1 -7.71 -2.30 14.77
CA MET A 1 -8.35 -2.27 13.44
C MET A 1 -8.06 -3.58 12.71
N GLU A 2 -9.07 -4.15 12.13
CA GLU A 2 -8.92 -5.41 11.41
C GLU A 2 -9.11 -5.21 9.92
N ILE A 3 -8.47 -6.08 9.14
CA ILE A 3 -8.58 -6.07 7.68
C ILE A 3 -9.06 -7.46 7.23
N ARG A 4 -9.94 -7.48 6.22
CA ARG A 4 -10.47 -8.72 5.66
C ARG A 4 -9.63 -9.16 4.47
N LYS A 5 -9.18 -10.42 4.52
CA LYS A 5 -8.44 -11.06 3.42
C LYS A 5 -9.43 -11.59 2.37
N ARG A 6 -8.89 -11.98 1.21
CA ARG A 6 -9.70 -12.52 0.11
C ARG A 6 -10.48 -13.76 0.49
N ASN A 7 -9.93 -14.57 1.39
CA ASN A 7 -10.57 -15.80 1.85
C ASN A 7 -11.63 -15.56 2.94
N GLY A 8 -11.91 -14.31 3.28
CA GLY A 8 -12.88 -13.94 4.28
C GLY A 8 -12.35 -13.86 5.70
N GLU A 9 -11.10 -14.25 5.93
CA GLU A 9 -10.51 -14.14 7.26
C GLU A 9 -10.26 -12.69 7.65
N SER A 10 -10.49 -12.37 8.92
CA SER A 10 -10.13 -11.07 9.49
C SER A 10 -8.79 -11.19 10.22
N VAL A 11 -7.88 -10.29 9.93
CA VAL A 11 -6.55 -10.26 10.56
C VAL A 11 -6.27 -8.85 11.06
N PRO A 12 -5.38 -8.70 12.06
CA PRO A 12 -5.01 -7.37 12.53
C PRO A 12 -4.39 -6.55 11.40
N PHE A 13 -4.74 -5.28 11.35
CA PHE A 13 -4.18 -4.35 10.38
C PHE A 13 -2.77 -3.95 10.83
N GLN A 14 -1.78 -4.19 9.98
CA GLN A 14 -0.37 -3.90 10.27
C GLN A 14 0.18 -2.88 9.30
N GLN A 15 0.37 -1.64 9.79
CA GLN A 15 0.88 -0.53 8.99
C GLN A 15 2.27 -0.80 8.42
N GLU A 16 3.10 -1.51 9.17
CA GLU A 16 4.47 -1.81 8.75
C GLU A 16 4.51 -2.59 7.44
N LYS A 17 3.52 -3.43 7.21
CA LYS A 17 3.46 -4.22 5.97
C LYS A 17 3.24 -3.31 4.77
N ILE A 18 2.40 -2.28 4.91
CA ILE A 18 2.17 -1.30 3.86
C ILE A 18 3.44 -0.49 3.63
N PHE A 19 4.05 0.00 4.70
CA PHE A 19 5.28 0.77 4.63
C PHE A 19 6.36 -0.01 3.89
N ASN A 20 6.58 -1.26 4.28
CA ASN A 20 7.62 -2.09 3.67
C ASN A 20 7.32 -2.41 2.21
N ALA A 21 6.06 -2.64 1.86
CA ALA A 21 5.67 -2.90 0.48
C ALA A 21 5.92 -1.67 -0.41
N MET A 22 5.58 -0.48 0.09
CA MET A 22 5.86 0.76 -0.64
C MET A 22 7.36 0.97 -0.79
N LYS A 23 8.13 0.76 0.27
CA LYS A 23 9.57 0.91 0.23
C LYS A 23 10.20 -0.02 -0.82
N LYS A 24 9.74 -1.27 -0.87
CA LYS A 24 10.22 -2.23 -1.88
C LYS A 24 9.90 -1.76 -3.29
N ALA A 25 8.75 -1.14 -3.49
CA ALA A 25 8.38 -0.61 -4.80
C ALA A 25 9.31 0.53 -5.21
N PHE A 26 9.66 1.42 -4.30
CA PHE A 26 10.64 2.48 -4.58
C PHE A 26 12.01 1.90 -4.88
N ASP A 27 12.48 0.97 -4.05
CA ASP A 27 13.78 0.32 -4.22
C ASP A 27 13.86 -0.42 -5.56
N GLY A 28 12.78 -1.09 -5.94
CA GLY A 28 12.70 -1.82 -7.20
C GLY A 28 12.83 -0.92 -8.43
N GLN A 29 12.49 0.36 -8.29
CA GLN A 29 12.65 1.34 -9.36
C GLN A 29 13.97 2.09 -9.27
N GLY A 30 14.86 1.69 -8.36
CA GLY A 30 16.12 2.39 -8.13
C GLY A 30 15.91 3.80 -7.62
N ARG A 31 14.79 4.05 -6.97
CA ARG A 31 14.40 5.39 -6.53
C ARG A 31 14.50 5.49 -5.01
N GLU A 32 15.33 6.40 -4.55
CA GLU A 32 15.47 6.62 -3.13
C GLU A 32 14.34 7.52 -2.62
N ILE A 33 13.83 7.18 -1.45
CA ILE A 33 12.85 8.00 -0.76
C ILE A 33 13.21 8.05 0.72
N GLY A 34 13.12 9.23 1.30
CA GLY A 34 13.37 9.40 2.72
C GLY A 34 12.24 8.80 3.55
N SER A 35 12.58 8.29 4.74
CA SER A 35 11.60 7.72 5.65
C SER A 35 10.48 8.70 5.99
N ARG A 36 10.82 9.99 6.11
CA ARG A 36 9.83 11.03 6.42
C ARG A 36 8.79 11.15 5.31
N GLU A 37 9.23 11.22 4.06
CA GLU A 37 8.33 11.32 2.92
C GLU A 37 7.49 10.07 2.78
N LEU A 38 8.10 8.91 2.97
CA LEU A 38 7.38 7.63 2.91
C LEU A 38 6.31 7.55 3.99
N ASN A 39 6.62 8.03 5.20
CA ASN A 39 5.63 8.11 6.28
C ASN A 39 4.50 9.09 5.96
N GLU A 40 4.78 10.17 5.25
CA GLU A 40 3.74 11.11 4.81
C GLU A 40 2.79 10.45 3.82
N ILE A 41 3.32 9.66 2.90
CA ILE A 41 2.50 8.90 1.96
C ILE A 41 1.63 7.90 2.72
N LEU A 42 2.23 7.18 3.66
CA LEU A 42 1.50 6.23 4.48
C LEU A 42 0.37 6.91 5.26
N ALA A 43 0.65 8.07 5.85
CA ALA A 43 -0.37 8.82 6.58
C ALA A 43 -1.54 9.20 5.68
N ALA A 44 -1.27 9.62 4.45
CA ALA A 44 -2.32 9.95 3.49
C ALA A 44 -3.17 8.72 3.13
N VAL A 45 -2.53 7.58 2.95
CA VAL A 45 -3.24 6.32 2.70
C VAL A 45 -4.15 5.98 3.87
N LEU A 46 -3.63 6.06 5.10
CA LEU A 46 -4.40 5.73 6.30
C LEU A 46 -5.58 6.68 6.51
N ASP A 47 -5.38 7.97 6.25
CA ASP A 47 -6.46 8.95 6.37
C ASP A 47 -7.61 8.62 5.41
N ASN A 48 -7.29 8.24 4.19
CA ASN A 48 -8.29 7.89 3.20
C ASN A 48 -8.99 6.57 3.54
N LEU A 49 -8.29 5.64 4.17
CA LEU A 49 -8.87 4.37 4.59
C LEU A 49 -9.76 4.51 5.81
N ALA A 50 -9.53 5.50 6.66
CA ALA A 50 -10.29 5.70 7.89
C ALA A 50 -11.78 5.91 7.62
N ALA A 51 -12.13 6.44 6.44
CA ALA A 51 -13.52 6.68 6.05
C ALA A 51 -14.15 5.47 5.36
N ALA A 52 -13.40 4.41 5.14
CA ALA A 52 -13.84 3.24 4.38
C ALA A 52 -14.11 2.05 5.29
N ALA A 53 -15.31 1.50 5.23
CA ALA A 53 -15.66 0.29 5.97
C ALA A 53 -16.56 -0.58 5.09
N PRO A 54 -16.40 -1.90 5.09
CA PRO A 54 -15.34 -2.66 5.76
C PRO A 54 -13.97 -2.50 5.07
N LEU A 55 -12.90 -2.67 5.84
CA LEU A 55 -11.55 -2.59 5.33
C LEU A 55 -11.11 -3.93 4.76
N THR A 56 -10.72 -3.95 3.49
CA THR A 56 -10.25 -5.18 2.82
C THR A 56 -8.83 -4.98 2.31
N VAL A 57 -8.14 -6.08 2.03
CA VAL A 57 -6.79 -6.04 1.47
C VAL A 57 -6.79 -5.30 0.13
N GLU A 58 -7.78 -5.61 -0.74
CA GLU A 58 -7.88 -4.95 -2.04
C GLU A 58 -8.06 -3.44 -1.89
N ARG A 59 -8.85 -3.02 -0.94
CA ARG A 59 -9.09 -1.60 -0.72
C ARG A 59 -7.84 -0.87 -0.26
N VAL A 60 -7.06 -1.50 0.62
CA VAL A 60 -5.79 -0.94 1.05
C VAL A 60 -4.85 -0.80 -0.13
N GLN A 61 -4.73 -1.85 -0.94
CA GLN A 61 -3.86 -1.85 -2.11
C GLN A 61 -4.26 -0.78 -3.13
N ASP A 62 -5.56 -0.66 -3.39
CA ASP A 62 -6.07 0.35 -4.31
C ASP A 62 -5.75 1.77 -3.82
N GLU A 63 -5.88 2.00 -2.52
CA GLU A 63 -5.60 3.31 -1.95
C GLU A 63 -4.11 3.66 -2.00
N VAL A 64 -3.23 2.67 -1.78
CA VAL A 64 -1.79 2.86 -1.93
C VAL A 64 -1.45 3.27 -3.37
N GLU A 65 -1.98 2.54 -4.34
CA GLU A 65 -1.75 2.82 -5.75
C GLU A 65 -2.22 4.22 -6.11
N ARG A 66 -3.43 4.56 -5.70
CA ARG A 66 -4.01 5.86 -5.97
C ARG A 66 -3.18 7.00 -5.39
N THR A 67 -2.75 6.84 -4.13
CA THR A 67 -1.96 7.87 -3.45
C THR A 67 -0.61 8.07 -4.14
N LEU A 68 0.04 6.98 -4.54
CA LEU A 68 1.29 7.07 -5.28
C LEU A 68 1.10 7.80 -6.62
N MET A 69 0.04 7.48 -7.33
CA MET A 69 -0.28 8.14 -8.61
C MET A 69 -0.57 9.62 -8.43
N GLU A 70 -1.35 9.98 -7.42
CA GLU A 70 -1.68 11.37 -7.13
C GLU A 70 -0.45 12.21 -6.82
N ARG A 71 0.57 11.59 -6.25
CA ARG A 71 1.83 12.26 -5.92
C ARG A 71 2.85 12.21 -7.05
N GLY A 72 2.47 11.66 -8.21
CA GLY A 72 3.33 11.62 -9.39
C GLY A 72 4.30 10.46 -9.44
N TYR A 73 4.18 9.49 -8.55
CA TYR A 73 5.04 8.31 -8.54
C TYR A 73 4.45 7.18 -9.37
N TYR A 74 4.23 7.43 -10.66
CA TYR A 74 3.56 6.49 -11.55
C TYR A 74 4.32 5.17 -11.70
N GLU A 75 5.62 5.23 -11.89
CA GLU A 75 6.44 4.03 -12.07
C GLU A 75 6.51 3.20 -10.79
N VAL A 76 6.54 3.87 -9.64
CA VAL A 76 6.52 3.20 -8.34
C VAL A 76 5.16 2.53 -8.13
N ALA A 77 4.07 3.20 -8.52
CA ALA A 77 2.72 2.63 -8.43
C ALA A 77 2.63 1.36 -9.27
N LYS A 78 3.17 1.36 -10.49
CA LYS A 78 3.22 0.17 -11.34
C LYS A 78 4.01 -0.96 -10.70
N ALA A 79 5.15 -0.64 -10.12
CA ALA A 79 5.98 -1.63 -9.42
C ALA A 79 5.23 -2.22 -8.23
N TYR A 80 4.49 -1.40 -7.50
CA TYR A 80 3.68 -1.85 -6.37
C TYR A 80 2.59 -2.82 -6.84
N ILE A 81 1.90 -2.50 -7.93
CA ILE A 81 0.86 -3.37 -8.51
C ILE A 81 1.45 -4.73 -8.87
N LEU A 82 2.58 -4.75 -9.55
CA LEU A 82 3.24 -5.99 -9.94
C LEU A 82 3.68 -6.80 -8.73
N TYR A 83 4.17 -6.12 -7.70
CA TYR A 83 4.59 -6.77 -6.46
C TYR A 83 3.41 -7.45 -5.77
N ARG A 84 2.28 -6.77 -5.64
CA ARG A 84 1.11 -7.34 -4.98
C ARG A 84 0.53 -8.51 -5.77
N GLU A 85 0.53 -8.45 -7.10
CA GLU A 85 0.05 -9.53 -7.95
C GLU A 85 0.93 -10.77 -7.81
N LYS A 86 2.24 -10.57 -7.78
CA LYS A 86 3.18 -11.66 -7.57
C LYS A 86 2.96 -12.35 -6.24
N ARG A 87 2.69 -11.57 -5.20
CA ARG A 87 2.39 -12.13 -3.88
C ARG A 87 1.05 -12.86 -3.84
N SER A 88 0.07 -12.39 -4.58
CA SER A 88 -1.24 -13.04 -4.67
C SER A 88 -1.18 -14.37 -5.41
N ALA A 89 -0.22 -14.53 -6.31
CA ALA A 89 -0.03 -15.78 -7.06
C ALA A 89 0.64 -16.87 -6.23
N LEU A 90 1.20 -16.51 -5.10
CA LEU A 90 1.81 -17.46 -4.18
C LEU A 90 0.81 -17.91 -3.13
#